data_1fd6e1ca73a40bd7f921ac6ef6af558d
#
_entry.id   1fd6e1ca73a40bd7f921ac6ef6af558d
#
_cell.length_a   1.000
_cell.length_b   1.000
_cell.length_c   1.000
_cell.angle_alpha   90.00
_cell.angle_beta   90.00
_cell.angle_gamma   90.00
#
_symmetry.space_group_name_H-M   'P 1'
#
loop_
_entity.id
_entity.type
_entity.pdbx_description
1 polymer ?
#
loop_
_entity_poly.entity_id
_entity_poly.type
_entity_poly.pdbx_seq_one_letter_code
_entity_poly.pdbx_strand_id
1 'polypeptide(L)'
;MKNLITTFLIFIFLSTSAMSAGTSSSSGSSGGDGAVKSNYQKAVKLIKHAKKYEKKGKTDKAEKRYKKALKLLTKANKKKPNNPDTLNYLGFTTRKLGDFENGEKYYLEGLAVDPNHIGINEYLGELYVVTNRIDLAKERLNVLANCNCDEYNELKEIIEGTKKSKY
;
A
#
# COMPACT_ATOMS: atom_id res chain seq x y z
N MET A 1 43.51 -45.34 -15.33
CA MET A 1 44.69 -45.54 -14.45
C MET A 1 45.20 -44.17 -14.05
N LYS A 2 45.13 -43.83 -12.87
CA LYS A 2 45.84 -42.96 -11.94
C LYS A 2 44.85 -42.20 -11.02
N ASN A 3 44.75 -42.78 -9.83
CA ASN A 3 44.05 -42.20 -8.67
C ASN A 3 44.81 -40.96 -8.21
N LEU A 4 44.11 -39.86 -7.96
CA LEU A 4 44.65 -38.76 -7.21
C LEU A 4 43.78 -38.56 -5.96
N ILE A 5 44.31 -39.02 -4.85
CA ILE A 5 43.78 -38.85 -3.50
C ILE A 5 44.15 -37.45 -3.08
N THR A 6 43.16 -36.56 -2.90
CA THR A 6 43.37 -35.23 -2.35
C THR A 6 42.93 -35.21 -0.89
N THR A 7 43.91 -35.14 -0.03
CA THR A 7 43.81 -35.11 1.42
C THR A 7 43.07 -33.85 1.92
N PHE A 8 42.01 -34.07 2.70
CA PHE A 8 41.21 -32.99 3.29
C PHE A 8 41.83 -32.62 4.65
N LEU A 9 42.46 -31.46 4.74
CA LEU A 9 42.97 -30.90 5.97
C LEU A 9 41.83 -30.17 6.70
N ILE A 10 41.39 -30.77 7.81
CA ILE A 10 40.44 -30.16 8.74
C ILE A 10 41.20 -29.18 9.65
N PHE A 11 40.94 -27.90 9.47
CA PHE A 11 41.38 -26.88 10.43
C PHE A 11 40.27 -26.68 11.47
N ILE A 12 40.52 -27.18 12.67
CA ILE A 12 39.71 -26.90 13.86
C ILE A 12 40.16 -25.57 14.44
N PHE A 13 39.36 -24.51 14.27
CA PHE A 13 39.53 -23.26 15.00
C PHE A 13 38.74 -23.32 16.30
N LEU A 14 39.42 -23.48 17.41
CA LEU A 14 38.90 -23.16 18.73
C LEU A 14 38.88 -21.65 18.89
N SER A 15 37.69 -21.03 18.86
CA SER A 15 37.52 -19.65 19.26
C SER A 15 36.83 -19.57 20.62
N THR A 16 37.56 -19.07 21.58
CA THR A 16 37.15 -18.78 22.94
C THR A 16 36.10 -17.68 22.97
N SER A 17 34.96 -17.96 23.61
CA SER A 17 33.87 -17.00 23.85
C SER A 17 34.32 -16.01 24.94
N ALA A 18 34.51 -14.76 24.60
CA ALA A 18 34.55 -13.67 25.56
C ALA A 18 33.13 -13.17 25.79
N MET A 19 32.54 -13.47 26.93
CA MET A 19 31.30 -12.85 27.41
C MET A 19 31.61 -11.41 27.82
N SER A 20 31.21 -10.46 26.98
CA SER A 20 31.11 -9.06 27.40
C SER A 20 29.66 -8.83 27.89
N ALA A 21 29.52 -8.67 29.20
CA ALA A 21 28.29 -8.21 29.81
C ALA A 21 28.14 -6.71 29.50
N GLY A 22 27.44 -6.43 28.41
CA GLY A 22 27.00 -5.09 28.06
C GLY A 22 25.67 -4.79 28.75
N THR A 23 25.72 -3.95 29.76
CA THR A 23 24.57 -3.37 30.47
C THR A 23 23.70 -2.61 29.46
N SER A 24 22.59 -3.22 29.02
CA SER A 24 21.55 -2.51 28.28
C SER A 24 20.75 -1.68 29.27
N SER A 25 21.11 -0.42 29.41
CA SER A 25 20.21 0.60 29.97
C SER A 25 19.01 0.76 29.07
N SER A 26 17.96 0.04 29.41
CA SER A 26 16.61 0.34 28.91
C SER A 26 16.18 1.67 29.50
N SER A 27 16.45 2.76 28.80
CA SER A 27 15.78 4.01 29.03
C SER A 27 14.32 3.84 28.59
N GLY A 28 13.50 3.40 29.53
CA GLY A 28 12.06 3.53 29.46
C GLY A 28 11.70 5.01 29.40
N SER A 29 11.52 5.54 28.24
CA SER A 29 10.86 6.82 28.05
C SER A 29 9.36 6.58 28.09
N SER A 30 8.82 6.48 29.28
CA SER A 30 7.42 6.80 29.50
C SER A 30 7.31 8.33 29.51
N GLY A 31 6.96 8.87 28.38
CA GLY A 31 6.76 10.30 28.16
C GLY A 31 5.56 10.48 27.26
N GLY A 32 4.57 11.13 27.84
CA GLY A 32 3.26 11.51 27.39
C GLY A 32 2.99 11.74 25.91
N ASP A 33 1.78 11.39 25.56
CA ASP A 33 0.88 11.90 24.52
C ASP A 33 1.44 12.92 23.55
N GLY A 34 1.89 12.41 22.39
CA GLY A 34 2.29 13.28 21.31
C GLY A 34 3.03 12.58 20.18
N ALA A 35 2.86 11.25 20.00
CA ALA A 35 3.50 10.56 18.87
C ALA A 35 3.16 11.28 17.57
N VAL A 36 4.14 11.98 16.99
CA VAL A 36 3.99 12.74 15.76
C VAL A 36 3.52 11.79 14.65
N LYS A 37 2.25 11.90 14.27
CA LYS A 37 1.67 11.07 13.21
C LYS A 37 2.55 11.08 11.97
N SER A 38 2.80 9.91 11.41
CA SER A 38 3.54 9.76 10.17
C SER A 38 2.86 10.52 9.01
N ASN A 39 3.61 10.82 7.94
CA ASN A 39 3.03 11.44 6.75
C ASN A 39 1.91 10.58 6.16
N TYR A 40 2.05 9.26 6.18
CA TYR A 40 1.01 8.31 5.78
C TYR A 40 -0.27 8.48 6.62
N GLN A 41 -0.17 8.43 7.94
CA GLN A 41 -1.33 8.58 8.83
C GLN A 41 -2.04 9.94 8.68
N LYS A 42 -1.27 11.01 8.50
CA LYS A 42 -1.80 12.36 8.22
C LYS A 42 -2.56 12.39 6.89
N ALA A 43 -2.01 11.73 5.85
CA ALA A 43 -2.64 11.65 4.54
C ALA A 43 -3.95 10.85 4.60
N VAL A 44 -3.96 9.68 5.24
CA VAL A 44 -5.18 8.86 5.41
C VAL A 44 -6.30 9.66 6.11
N LYS A 45 -5.95 10.45 7.13
CA LYS A 45 -6.92 11.34 7.79
C LYS A 45 -7.48 12.40 6.84
N LEU A 46 -6.64 12.99 5.99
CA LEU A 46 -7.08 13.97 5.00
C LEU A 46 -8.01 13.34 3.96
N ILE A 47 -7.71 12.12 3.51
CA ILE A 47 -8.57 11.37 2.57
C ILE A 47 -9.93 11.07 3.20
N LYS A 48 -9.98 10.62 4.47
CA LYS A 48 -11.26 10.43 5.17
C LYS A 48 -12.09 11.71 5.24
N HIS A 49 -11.45 12.85 5.44
CA HIS A 49 -12.14 14.14 5.43
C HIS A 49 -12.61 14.54 4.02
N ALA A 50 -11.78 14.28 3.00
CA ALA A 50 -12.15 14.53 1.60
C ALA A 50 -13.40 13.75 1.21
N LYS A 51 -13.42 12.43 1.47
CA LYS A 51 -14.61 11.57 1.25
C LYS A 51 -15.87 12.10 1.96
N LYS A 52 -15.73 12.67 3.18
CA LYS A 52 -16.87 13.31 3.89
C LYS A 52 -17.35 14.59 3.21
N TYR A 53 -16.44 15.38 2.61
CA TYR A 53 -16.81 16.57 1.86
C TYR A 53 -17.50 16.21 0.54
N GLU A 54 -17.05 15.18 -0.17
CA GLU A 54 -17.71 14.68 -1.37
C GLU A 54 -19.16 14.27 -1.10
N LYS A 55 -19.38 13.44 -0.05
CA LYS A 55 -20.73 13.04 0.37
C LYS A 55 -21.67 14.23 0.67
N LYS A 56 -21.11 15.42 0.94
CA LYS A 56 -21.85 16.67 1.19
C LYS A 56 -21.87 17.60 -0.02
N GLY A 57 -21.43 17.15 -1.19
CA GLY A 57 -21.36 17.96 -2.41
C GLY A 57 -20.32 19.08 -2.35
N LYS A 58 -19.39 19.08 -1.37
CA LYS A 58 -18.38 20.13 -1.19
C LYS A 58 -17.08 19.76 -1.94
N THR A 59 -17.15 19.67 -3.26
CA THR A 59 -16.08 19.18 -4.16
C THR A 59 -14.78 19.94 -4.00
N ASP A 60 -14.81 21.28 -3.98
CA ASP A 60 -13.59 22.11 -3.81
C ASP A 60 -12.86 21.84 -2.50
N LYS A 61 -13.63 21.56 -1.42
CA LYS A 61 -13.04 21.23 -0.11
C LYS A 61 -12.43 19.82 -0.13
N ALA A 62 -13.05 18.89 -0.84
CA ALA A 62 -12.54 17.55 -1.02
C ALA A 62 -11.23 17.59 -1.82
N GLU A 63 -11.23 18.26 -2.96
CA GLU A 63 -10.05 18.39 -3.83
C GLU A 63 -8.85 19.00 -3.09
N LYS A 64 -9.05 20.07 -2.33
CA LYS A 64 -7.99 20.69 -1.50
C LYS A 64 -7.41 19.68 -0.49
N ARG A 65 -8.22 18.77 0.04
CA ARG A 65 -7.76 17.72 0.96
C ARG A 65 -7.01 16.63 0.23
N TYR A 66 -7.47 16.20 -0.95
CA TYR A 66 -6.76 15.23 -1.79
C TYR A 66 -5.39 15.76 -2.22
N LYS A 67 -5.27 17.01 -2.68
CA LYS A 67 -3.98 17.64 -3.02
C LYS A 67 -2.99 17.65 -1.85
N LYS A 68 -3.48 17.92 -0.62
CA LYS A 68 -2.64 17.85 0.59
C LYS A 68 -2.25 16.41 0.93
N ALA A 69 -3.17 15.46 0.79
CA ALA A 69 -2.90 14.05 1.02
C ALA A 69 -1.84 13.51 0.06
N LEU A 70 -1.97 13.83 -1.23
CA LEU A 70 -1.00 13.42 -2.26
C LEU A 70 0.42 13.87 -1.92
N LYS A 71 0.61 15.15 -1.51
CA LYS A 71 1.93 15.65 -1.09
C LYS A 71 2.52 14.87 0.09
N LEU A 72 1.69 14.46 1.05
CA LEU A 72 2.14 13.68 2.21
C LEU A 72 2.44 12.24 1.84
N LEU A 73 1.64 11.63 0.97
CA LEU A 73 1.87 10.26 0.46
C LEU A 73 3.16 10.19 -0.36
N THR A 74 3.41 11.17 -1.22
CA THR A 74 4.68 11.26 -1.96
C THR A 74 5.89 11.32 -1.03
N LYS A 75 5.79 12.10 0.07
CA LYS A 75 6.85 12.14 1.10
C LYS A 75 6.98 10.81 1.85
N ALA A 76 5.86 10.14 2.11
CA ALA A 76 5.86 8.82 2.75
C ALA A 76 6.53 7.77 1.85
N ASN A 77 6.17 7.75 0.56
CA ASN A 77 6.74 6.85 -0.43
C ASN A 77 8.24 7.07 -0.65
N LYS A 78 8.70 8.33 -0.69
CA LYS A 78 10.15 8.63 -0.73
C LYS A 78 10.90 8.09 0.48
N LYS A 79 10.30 8.12 1.67
CA LYS A 79 10.93 7.64 2.91
C LYS A 79 10.92 6.12 3.02
N LYS A 80 9.85 5.48 2.57
CA LYS A 80 9.67 4.02 2.58
C LYS A 80 9.01 3.63 1.24
N PRO A 81 9.81 3.42 0.20
CA PRO A 81 9.29 3.03 -1.12
C PRO A 81 8.69 1.62 -1.08
N ASN A 82 7.93 1.29 -2.11
CA ASN A 82 7.35 -0.05 -2.31
C ASN A 82 6.47 -0.55 -1.16
N ASN A 83 5.80 0.37 -0.44
CA ASN A 83 4.79 -0.02 0.52
C ASN A 83 3.42 -0.06 -0.18
N PRO A 84 2.75 -1.24 -0.28
CA PRO A 84 1.50 -1.39 -1.03
C PRO A 84 0.38 -0.48 -0.53
N ASP A 85 0.22 -0.31 0.79
CA ASP A 85 -0.77 0.61 1.34
C ASP A 85 -0.54 2.07 0.91
N THR A 86 0.73 2.49 0.88
CA THR A 86 1.08 3.85 0.44
C THR A 86 0.80 4.02 -1.04
N LEU A 87 1.14 3.02 -1.86
CA LEU A 87 0.88 2.99 -3.30
C LEU A 87 -0.62 2.94 -3.60
N ASN A 88 -1.40 2.19 -2.83
CA ASN A 88 -2.86 2.19 -2.89
C ASN A 88 -3.44 3.60 -2.71
N TYR A 89 -3.04 4.30 -1.66
CA TYR A 89 -3.55 5.65 -1.42
C TYR A 89 -2.99 6.69 -2.39
N LEU A 90 -1.77 6.51 -2.93
CA LEU A 90 -1.26 7.32 -4.04
C LEU A 90 -2.15 7.14 -5.27
N GLY A 91 -2.40 5.91 -5.70
CA GLY A 91 -3.29 5.60 -6.82
C GLY A 91 -4.68 6.19 -6.63
N PHE A 92 -5.30 5.94 -5.46
CA PHE A 92 -6.60 6.50 -5.11
C PHE A 92 -6.64 8.02 -5.20
N THR A 93 -5.67 8.69 -4.56
CA THR A 93 -5.68 10.15 -4.46
C THR A 93 -5.40 10.83 -5.80
N THR A 94 -4.49 10.26 -6.60
CA THR A 94 -4.14 10.72 -7.95
C THR A 94 -5.34 10.60 -8.88
N ARG A 95 -6.01 9.44 -8.86
CA ARG A 95 -7.27 9.21 -9.62
C ARG A 95 -8.38 10.19 -9.22
N LYS A 96 -8.56 10.44 -7.91
CA LYS A 96 -9.55 11.42 -7.40
C LYS A 96 -9.27 12.85 -7.84
N LEU A 97 -8.07 13.14 -8.26
CA LEU A 97 -7.66 14.43 -8.83
C LEU A 97 -7.74 14.44 -10.38
N GLY A 98 -8.26 13.37 -11.00
CA GLY A 98 -8.50 13.27 -12.43
C GLY A 98 -7.36 12.64 -13.23
N ASP A 99 -6.25 12.28 -12.60
CA ASP A 99 -5.10 11.68 -13.27
C ASP A 99 -5.20 10.14 -13.19
N PHE A 100 -6.00 9.56 -14.10
CA PHE A 100 -6.26 8.12 -14.14
C PHE A 100 -5.00 7.32 -14.51
N GLU A 101 -4.19 7.84 -15.42
CA GLU A 101 -2.98 7.15 -15.92
C GLU A 101 -1.95 6.96 -14.80
N ASN A 102 -1.58 8.02 -14.10
CA ASN A 102 -0.65 7.89 -12.99
C ASN A 102 -1.29 7.18 -11.78
N GLY A 103 -2.60 7.28 -11.59
CA GLY A 103 -3.34 6.49 -10.61
C GLY A 103 -3.17 4.99 -10.85
N GLU A 104 -3.34 4.55 -12.09
CA GLU A 104 -3.14 3.16 -12.50
C GLU A 104 -1.70 2.69 -12.28
N LYS A 105 -0.70 3.50 -12.65
CA LYS A 105 0.71 3.17 -12.43
C LYS A 105 1.01 2.85 -10.98
N TYR A 106 0.52 3.68 -10.04
CA TYR A 106 0.70 3.41 -8.60
C TYR A 106 0.05 2.11 -8.16
N TYR A 107 -1.14 1.77 -8.67
CA TYR A 107 -1.78 0.50 -8.36
C TYR A 107 -0.98 -0.68 -8.89
N LEU A 108 -0.49 -0.61 -10.13
CA LEU A 108 0.32 -1.66 -10.71
C LEU A 108 1.65 -1.84 -9.98
N GLU A 109 2.31 -0.75 -9.59
CA GLU A 109 3.49 -0.81 -8.71
C GLU A 109 3.18 -1.51 -7.39
N GLY A 110 2.02 -1.22 -6.78
CA GLY A 110 1.59 -1.86 -5.56
C GLY A 110 1.31 -3.36 -5.72
N LEU A 111 0.67 -3.76 -6.82
CA LEU A 111 0.42 -5.17 -7.14
C LEU A 111 1.69 -5.94 -7.51
N ALA A 112 2.72 -5.27 -8.01
CA ALA A 112 4.03 -5.90 -8.21
C ALA A 112 4.69 -6.31 -6.89
N VAL A 113 4.34 -5.66 -5.78
CA VAL A 113 4.82 -5.98 -4.43
C VAL A 113 3.88 -6.95 -3.72
N ASP A 114 2.58 -6.71 -3.79
CA ASP A 114 1.53 -7.53 -3.18
C ASP A 114 0.39 -7.75 -4.19
N PRO A 115 0.44 -8.82 -4.98
CA PRO A 115 -0.57 -9.14 -5.99
C PRO A 115 -2.00 -9.32 -5.42
N ASN A 116 -2.10 -9.69 -4.14
CA ASN A 116 -3.37 -9.97 -3.48
C ASN A 116 -3.87 -8.81 -2.61
N HIS A 117 -3.24 -7.65 -2.68
CA HIS A 117 -3.64 -6.48 -1.89
C HIS A 117 -5.09 -6.09 -2.17
N ILE A 118 -5.96 -6.29 -1.19
CA ILE A 118 -7.42 -6.16 -1.33
C ILE A 118 -7.81 -4.78 -1.88
N GLY A 119 -7.42 -3.71 -1.20
CA GLY A 119 -7.81 -2.36 -1.59
C GLY A 119 -7.25 -1.90 -2.95
N ILE A 120 -6.08 -2.43 -3.39
CA ILE A 120 -5.57 -2.12 -4.72
C ILE A 120 -6.40 -2.82 -5.79
N ASN A 121 -6.70 -4.11 -5.61
CA ASN A 121 -7.53 -4.86 -6.57
C ASN A 121 -8.93 -4.24 -6.69
N GLU A 122 -9.56 -3.82 -5.58
CA GLU A 122 -10.82 -3.08 -5.61
C GLU A 122 -10.70 -1.79 -6.43
N TYR A 123 -9.78 -0.91 -6.06
CA TYR A 123 -9.71 0.43 -6.66
C TYR A 123 -9.19 0.43 -8.10
N LEU A 124 -8.31 -0.50 -8.45
CA LEU A 124 -7.90 -0.69 -9.84
C LEU A 124 -9.04 -1.27 -10.67
N GLY A 125 -9.78 -2.22 -10.12
CA GLY A 125 -11.00 -2.74 -10.75
C GLY A 125 -12.02 -1.64 -11.03
N GLU A 126 -12.31 -0.78 -10.06
CA GLU A 126 -13.18 0.39 -10.27
C GLU A 126 -12.62 1.34 -11.35
N LEU A 127 -11.31 1.58 -11.38
CA LEU A 127 -10.67 2.40 -12.41
C LEU A 127 -10.89 1.78 -13.79
N TYR A 128 -10.76 0.46 -13.93
CA TYR A 128 -11.01 -0.23 -15.18
C TYR A 128 -12.47 -0.13 -15.64
N VAL A 129 -13.44 -0.17 -14.71
CA VAL A 129 -14.86 0.06 -15.05
C VAL A 129 -15.07 1.47 -15.60
N VAL A 130 -14.59 2.51 -14.93
CA VAL A 130 -14.79 3.91 -15.39
C VAL A 130 -14.02 4.26 -16.65
N THR A 131 -13.01 3.47 -17.02
CA THR A 131 -12.27 3.59 -18.27
C THR A 131 -12.71 2.58 -19.34
N ASN A 132 -13.89 1.93 -19.14
CA ASN A 132 -14.51 0.95 -20.04
C ASN A 132 -13.62 -0.28 -20.36
N ARG A 133 -12.82 -0.71 -19.40
CA ARG A 133 -11.96 -1.91 -19.50
C ARG A 133 -12.51 -3.03 -18.61
N ILE A 134 -13.74 -3.45 -18.91
CA ILE A 134 -14.54 -4.35 -18.05
C ILE A 134 -13.86 -5.71 -17.82
N ASP A 135 -13.18 -6.27 -18.82
CA ASP A 135 -12.51 -7.57 -18.65
C ASP A 135 -11.37 -7.49 -17.64
N LEU A 136 -10.59 -6.42 -17.65
CA LEU A 136 -9.56 -6.20 -16.63
C LEU A 136 -10.16 -5.98 -15.23
N ALA A 137 -11.34 -5.35 -15.15
CA ALA A 137 -12.05 -5.22 -13.87
C ALA A 137 -12.47 -6.59 -13.31
N LYS A 138 -12.97 -7.50 -14.18
CA LYS A 138 -13.31 -8.89 -13.80
C LYS A 138 -12.10 -9.69 -13.34
N GLU A 139 -10.92 -9.48 -13.95
CA GLU A 139 -9.68 -10.09 -13.46
C GLU A 139 -9.37 -9.65 -12.02
N ARG A 140 -9.53 -8.36 -11.72
CA ARG A 140 -9.33 -7.87 -10.33
C ARG A 140 -10.38 -8.46 -9.38
N LEU A 141 -11.62 -8.57 -9.81
CA LEU A 141 -12.68 -9.21 -9.02
C LEU A 141 -12.34 -10.67 -8.72
N ASN A 142 -11.81 -11.41 -9.68
CA ASN A 142 -11.41 -12.81 -9.49
C ASN A 142 -10.31 -12.95 -8.42
N VAL A 143 -9.37 -12.01 -8.34
CA VAL A 143 -8.35 -12.00 -7.26
C VAL A 143 -9.01 -11.87 -5.88
N LEU A 144 -10.10 -11.11 -5.79
CA LEU A 144 -10.83 -10.89 -4.55
C LEU A 144 -11.81 -12.03 -4.18
N ALA A 145 -12.03 -13.02 -5.04
CA ALA A 145 -13.10 -14.02 -4.88
C ALA A 145 -13.06 -14.75 -3.52
N ASN A 146 -11.89 -14.94 -2.94
CA ASN A 146 -11.70 -15.67 -1.69
C ASN A 146 -11.38 -14.80 -0.48
N CYS A 147 -11.45 -13.45 -0.60
CA CYS A 147 -11.07 -12.57 0.51
C CYS A 147 -12.11 -12.52 1.65
N ASN A 148 -13.35 -12.93 1.39
CA ASN A 148 -14.49 -12.76 2.31
C ASN A 148 -14.58 -11.32 2.85
N CYS A 149 -14.46 -10.34 1.96
CA CYS A 149 -14.34 -8.92 2.26
C CYS A 149 -15.40 -8.09 1.53
N ASP A 150 -15.68 -6.89 2.03
CA ASP A 150 -16.68 -5.98 1.44
C ASP A 150 -16.24 -5.49 0.06
N GLU A 151 -14.94 -5.37 -0.19
CA GLU A 151 -14.34 -4.89 -1.44
C GLU A 151 -14.72 -5.77 -2.63
N TYR A 152 -14.84 -7.10 -2.44
CA TYR A 152 -15.34 -8.00 -3.47
C TYR A 152 -16.77 -7.63 -3.89
N ASN A 153 -17.66 -7.46 -2.92
CA ASN A 153 -19.06 -7.14 -3.17
C ASN A 153 -19.20 -5.75 -3.80
N GLU A 154 -18.43 -4.77 -3.31
CA GLU A 154 -18.42 -3.41 -3.86
C GLU A 154 -17.99 -3.40 -5.32
N LEU A 155 -16.90 -4.07 -5.66
CA LEU A 155 -16.41 -4.13 -7.05
C LEU A 155 -17.37 -4.90 -7.96
N LYS A 156 -17.95 -6.02 -7.47
CA LYS A 156 -18.95 -6.79 -8.20
C LYS A 156 -20.17 -5.93 -8.57
N GLU A 157 -20.75 -5.24 -7.59
CA GLU A 157 -21.89 -4.34 -7.80
C GLU A 157 -21.59 -3.22 -8.81
N ILE A 158 -20.36 -2.71 -8.81
CA ILE A 158 -19.92 -1.67 -9.75
C ILE A 158 -19.78 -2.25 -11.17
N ILE A 159 -19.22 -3.45 -11.33
CA ILE A 159 -19.11 -4.14 -12.63
C ILE A 159 -20.51 -4.45 -13.20
N GLU A 160 -21.43 -4.89 -12.35
CA GLU A 160 -22.83 -5.20 -12.72
C GLU A 160 -23.69 -3.93 -12.95
N GLY A 161 -23.17 -2.74 -12.66
CA GLY A 161 -23.88 -1.46 -12.84
C GLY A 161 -24.98 -1.20 -11.80
N THR A 162 -25.09 -2.02 -10.75
CA THR A 162 -26.06 -1.87 -9.66
C THR A 162 -25.62 -0.81 -8.64
N LYS A 163 -24.34 -0.50 -8.60
CA LYS A 163 -23.74 0.55 -7.80
C LYS A 163 -22.89 1.46 -8.67
N LYS A 164 -22.99 2.76 -8.45
CA LYS A 164 -22.09 3.73 -9.10
C LYS A 164 -20.72 3.66 -8.45
N SER A 165 -19.68 3.67 -9.28
CA SER A 165 -18.31 3.89 -8.79
C SER A 165 -18.26 5.18 -7.97
N LYS A 166 -17.41 5.19 -6.95
CA LYS A 166 -17.19 6.36 -6.08
C LYS A 166 -16.44 7.51 -6.79
N TYR A 167 -16.36 7.45 -8.12
CA TYR A 167 -15.55 8.34 -8.98
C TYR A 167 -16.39 8.92 -10.12
#